data_b5ff0a3b58877f8912fa9e9732fc6ee7
#
_entry.id   b5ff0a3b58877f8912fa9e9732fc6ee7
#
_cell.length_a   1.000
_cell.length_b   1.000
_cell.length_c   1.000
_cell.angle_alpha   90.00
_cell.angle_beta   90.00
_cell.angle_gamma   90.00
#
_symmetry.space_group_name_H-M   'P 1'
#
loop_
_entity.id
_entity.type
_entity.pdbx_description
1 polymer ?
#
loop_
_entity_poly.entity_id
_entity_poly.type
_entity_poly.pdbx_seq_one_letter_code
_entity_poly.pdbx_strand_id
1 'polypeptide(L)'
;MSHDCRCNKCKSVIYAMLFRIYDDIEFKPKFDEASVHLENYEGTKVYRSLRKIYKALQDYRGIKHFVKVKNLCQSDLYIPSKKILIETDESQHFTEARLEALNNYPKGFIFSYNVNAYKQMCVKIKSKDRDPKYRDEQRAWYDTVRDFLPQICPTKIKKVIRIPLGEFKWCELNHKKEEDVAKFKKLLKSECIWRK
;
A
#
# COMPACT_ATOMS: atom_id res chain seq x y z
N MET A 1 5.89 -23.96 -1.49
CA MET A 1 5.46 -23.63 -0.11
C MET A 1 5.34 -22.10 -0.05
N SER A 2 4.17 -21.57 0.35
CA SER A 2 4.00 -20.12 0.56
C SER A 2 4.83 -19.72 1.78
N HIS A 3 5.56 -18.61 1.66
CA HIS A 3 6.27 -18.01 2.78
C HIS A 3 5.27 -17.33 3.74
N ASP A 4 5.65 -17.21 5.02
CA ASP A 4 4.80 -16.52 6.02
C ASP A 4 4.65 -15.03 5.65
N CYS A 5 3.40 -14.61 5.40
CA CYS A 5 3.07 -13.23 5.07
C CYS A 5 3.26 -12.24 6.24
N ARG A 6 3.61 -12.71 7.44
CA ARG A 6 3.88 -11.92 8.65
C ARG A 6 5.33 -12.06 9.12
N CYS A 7 6.23 -12.46 8.24
CA CYS A 7 7.63 -12.67 8.56
C CYS A 7 8.33 -11.34 8.89
N ASN A 8 8.54 -11.06 10.18
CA ASN A 8 9.24 -9.86 10.65
C ASN A 8 10.66 -9.75 10.07
N LYS A 9 11.36 -10.89 9.86
CA LYS A 9 12.67 -10.93 9.23
C LYS A 9 12.62 -10.44 7.78
N CYS A 10 11.55 -10.76 7.03
CA CYS A 10 11.37 -10.24 5.68
C CYS A 10 11.29 -8.72 5.66
N LYS A 11 10.49 -8.13 6.54
CA LYS A 11 10.36 -6.66 6.65
C LYS A 11 11.69 -6.01 6.99
N SER A 12 12.43 -6.56 7.96
CA SER A 12 13.75 -6.05 8.36
C SER A 12 14.76 -6.12 7.22
N VAL A 13 14.77 -7.20 6.44
CA VAL A 13 15.69 -7.34 5.29
C VAL A 13 15.32 -6.37 4.17
N ILE A 14 14.02 -6.19 3.85
CA ILE A 14 13.58 -5.19 2.86
C ILE A 14 14.08 -3.79 3.27
N TYR A 15 13.92 -3.43 4.53
CA TYR A 15 14.40 -2.14 5.03
C TYR A 15 15.91 -2.01 4.91
N ALA A 16 16.68 -3.02 5.34
CA ALA A 16 18.14 -3.03 5.20
C ALA A 16 18.60 -2.90 3.74
N MET A 17 17.91 -3.56 2.80
CA MET A 17 18.15 -3.44 1.36
C MET A 17 17.88 -2.03 0.84
N LEU A 18 16.77 -1.43 1.26
CA LEU A 18 16.42 -0.06 0.85
C LEU A 18 17.41 0.95 1.41
N PHE A 19 17.79 0.85 2.69
CA PHE A 19 18.82 1.70 3.29
C PHE A 19 20.21 1.54 2.65
N ARG A 20 20.51 0.35 2.10
CA ARG A 20 21.74 0.11 1.33
C ARG A 20 21.71 0.79 -0.04
N ILE A 21 20.52 1.06 -0.60
CA ILE A 21 20.33 1.57 -1.97
C ILE A 21 20.10 3.09 -1.99
N TYR A 22 19.50 3.64 -0.94
CA TYR A 22 19.11 5.04 -0.85
C TYR A 22 19.60 5.65 0.46
N ASP A 23 20.19 6.84 0.38
CA ASP A 23 20.81 7.52 1.53
C ASP A 23 19.84 8.42 2.30
N ASP A 24 18.69 8.76 1.70
CA ASP A 24 17.73 9.76 2.21
C ASP A 24 16.38 9.16 2.63
N ILE A 25 16.39 7.95 3.21
CA ILE A 25 15.16 7.29 3.64
C ILE A 25 14.62 7.90 4.93
N GLU A 26 13.36 8.32 4.90
CA GLU A 26 12.58 8.69 6.07
C GLU A 26 11.74 7.50 6.56
N PHE A 27 11.82 7.22 7.84
CA PHE A 27 11.08 6.18 8.51
C PHE A 27 9.77 6.72 9.09
N LYS A 28 8.67 6.02 8.86
CA LYS A 28 7.33 6.40 9.34
C LYS A 28 6.91 7.83 8.99
N PRO A 29 7.00 8.25 7.73
CA PRO A 29 6.63 9.59 7.32
C PRO A 29 5.13 9.85 7.54
N LYS A 30 4.80 11.14 7.74
CA LYS A 30 3.42 11.64 7.78
C LYS A 30 3.24 12.69 6.70
N PHE A 31 2.04 12.71 6.12
CA PHE A 31 1.67 13.70 5.11
C PHE A 31 0.36 14.35 5.55
N ASP A 32 0.40 15.64 5.84
CA ASP A 32 -0.76 16.39 6.36
C ASP A 32 -1.91 16.46 5.35
N GLU A 33 -1.59 16.36 4.05
CA GLU A 33 -2.57 16.31 2.98
C GLU A 33 -3.33 14.97 2.90
N ALA A 34 -2.85 13.94 3.60
CA ALA A 34 -3.43 12.61 3.62
C ALA A 34 -4.54 12.50 4.68
N SER A 35 -5.70 13.06 4.39
CA SER A 35 -6.86 12.91 5.27
C SER A 35 -7.53 11.56 5.07
N VAL A 36 -8.07 10.99 6.16
CA VAL A 36 -8.95 9.81 6.08
C VAL A 36 -10.42 10.19 5.90
N HIS A 37 -10.75 11.45 6.00
CA HIS A 37 -12.10 11.99 5.87
C HIS A 37 -12.37 12.37 4.42
N LEU A 38 -13.38 11.73 3.83
CA LEU A 38 -13.73 11.89 2.42
C LEU A 38 -14.07 13.33 2.05
N GLU A 39 -14.74 14.05 2.94
CA GLU A 39 -15.16 15.45 2.77
C GLU A 39 -13.98 16.40 2.52
N ASN A 40 -12.81 16.09 3.04
CA ASN A 40 -11.61 16.91 2.83
C ASN A 40 -11.08 16.88 1.38
N TYR A 41 -11.64 16.02 0.55
CA TYR A 41 -11.30 15.94 -0.89
C TYR A 41 -12.32 16.59 -1.79
N GLU A 42 -13.41 17.19 -1.25
CA GLU A 42 -14.41 17.89 -2.04
C GLU A 42 -13.77 18.98 -2.90
N GLY A 43 -14.25 19.12 -4.14
CA GLY A 43 -13.67 20.04 -5.12
C GLY A 43 -12.36 19.57 -5.78
N THR A 44 -11.75 18.46 -5.32
CA THR A 44 -10.53 17.92 -5.94
C THR A 44 -10.84 16.92 -7.07
N LYS A 45 -9.88 16.74 -7.98
CA LYS A 45 -9.98 15.73 -9.07
C LYS A 45 -10.12 14.28 -8.59
N VAL A 46 -9.71 13.97 -7.35
CA VAL A 46 -9.78 12.63 -6.78
C VAL A 46 -11.11 12.32 -6.10
N TYR A 47 -11.87 13.33 -5.71
CA TYR A 47 -13.07 13.20 -4.88
C TYR A 47 -14.08 12.19 -5.43
N ARG A 48 -14.43 12.32 -6.73
CA ARG A 48 -15.41 11.42 -7.36
C ARG A 48 -14.99 9.95 -7.25
N SER A 49 -13.71 9.64 -7.46
CA SER A 49 -13.19 8.29 -7.38
C SER A 49 -13.15 7.79 -5.94
N LEU A 50 -12.66 8.61 -5.01
CA LEU A 50 -12.62 8.27 -3.58
C LEU A 50 -14.02 8.06 -3.02
N ARG A 51 -15.00 8.91 -3.38
CA ARG A 51 -16.40 8.76 -2.97
C ARG A 51 -17.01 7.44 -3.45
N LYS A 52 -16.73 7.05 -4.71
CA LYS A 52 -17.19 5.76 -5.25
C LYS A 52 -16.65 4.59 -4.44
N ILE A 53 -15.35 4.60 -4.15
CA ILE A 53 -14.67 3.54 -3.39
C ILE A 53 -15.19 3.51 -1.94
N TYR A 54 -15.29 4.66 -1.31
CA TYR A 54 -15.80 4.79 0.07
C TYR A 54 -17.21 4.21 0.20
N LYS A 55 -18.09 4.56 -0.75
CA LYS A 55 -19.47 4.04 -0.80
C LYS A 55 -19.48 2.51 -1.00
N ALA A 56 -18.67 1.98 -1.91
CA ALA A 56 -18.55 0.54 -2.13
C ALA A 56 -18.13 -0.20 -0.84
N LEU A 57 -17.18 0.36 -0.08
CA LEU A 57 -16.78 -0.18 1.23
C LEU A 57 -17.92 -0.12 2.26
N GLN A 58 -18.71 0.97 2.28
CA GLN A 58 -19.87 1.08 3.16
C GLN A 58 -20.94 0.03 2.84
N ASP A 59 -21.13 -0.26 1.55
CA ASP A 59 -22.17 -1.18 1.08
C ASP A 59 -21.73 -2.65 1.17
N TYR A 60 -20.42 -2.94 1.16
CA TYR A 60 -19.86 -4.30 1.19
C TYR A 60 -20.39 -5.17 2.35
N ARG A 61 -20.34 -4.68 3.58
CA ARG A 61 -20.94 -5.36 4.76
C ARG A 61 -21.95 -4.48 5.52
N GLY A 62 -22.39 -3.36 4.95
CA GLY A 62 -23.32 -2.44 5.58
C GLY A 62 -22.69 -1.58 6.69
N ILE A 63 -21.37 -1.59 6.84
CA ILE A 63 -20.66 -0.80 7.87
C ILE A 63 -20.48 0.63 7.39
N LYS A 64 -21.28 1.55 7.90
CA LYS A 64 -21.29 2.96 7.44
C LYS A 64 -20.17 3.81 8.06
N HIS A 65 -19.70 3.47 9.27
CA HIS A 65 -18.74 4.28 10.05
C HIS A 65 -17.48 3.50 10.39
N PHE A 66 -16.58 3.32 9.43
CA PHE A 66 -15.30 2.61 9.63
C PHE A 66 -14.09 3.55 9.82
N VAL A 67 -14.20 4.84 9.50
CA VAL A 67 -13.15 5.83 9.80
C VAL A 67 -13.24 6.23 11.27
N LYS A 68 -12.15 6.08 12.04
CA LYS A 68 -12.11 6.31 13.50
C LYS A 68 -10.97 7.24 13.95
N VAL A 69 -10.13 7.70 13.05
CA VAL A 69 -9.00 8.59 13.34
C VAL A 69 -9.11 9.85 12.48
N LYS A 70 -8.46 10.93 12.91
CA LYS A 70 -8.47 12.20 12.18
C LYS A 70 -7.55 12.16 10.96
N ASN A 71 -6.36 11.61 11.10
CA ASN A 71 -5.32 11.59 10.08
C ASN A 71 -4.96 10.16 9.69
N LEU A 72 -4.43 10.00 8.48
CA LEU A 72 -3.88 8.73 8.04
C LEU A 72 -2.72 8.31 8.96
N CYS A 73 -2.69 7.02 9.30
CA CYS A 73 -1.56 6.45 10.03
C CYS A 73 -0.27 6.62 9.22
N GLN A 74 0.88 6.62 9.94
CA GLN A 74 2.20 6.69 9.31
C GLN A 74 2.36 5.60 8.24
N SER A 75 3.00 5.97 7.14
CA SER A 75 3.47 5.02 6.13
C SER A 75 4.76 4.34 6.59
N ASP A 76 5.19 3.27 5.90
CA ASP A 76 6.39 2.56 6.31
C ASP A 76 7.67 3.36 6.04
N LEU A 77 7.93 3.72 4.78
CA LEU A 77 9.15 4.42 4.36
C LEU A 77 8.86 5.45 3.27
N TYR A 78 9.68 6.50 3.21
CA TYR A 78 9.65 7.49 2.14
C TYR A 78 11.07 7.81 1.67
N ILE A 79 11.24 8.01 0.36
CA ILE A 79 12.50 8.40 -0.28
C ILE A 79 12.31 9.80 -0.88
N PRO A 80 12.70 10.88 -0.18
CA PRO A 80 12.46 12.27 -0.59
C PRO A 80 13.03 12.61 -1.95
N SER A 81 14.30 12.25 -2.23
CA SER A 81 14.96 12.52 -3.52
C SER A 81 14.24 11.92 -4.72
N LYS A 82 13.50 10.84 -4.52
CA LYS A 82 12.72 10.15 -5.56
C LYS A 82 11.24 10.46 -5.49
N LYS A 83 10.76 11.03 -4.39
CA LYS A 83 9.34 11.23 -4.08
C LYS A 83 8.55 9.91 -4.12
N ILE A 84 9.15 8.87 -3.55
CA ILE A 84 8.59 7.51 -3.54
C ILE A 84 8.19 7.14 -2.11
N LEU A 85 6.93 6.78 -1.92
CA LEU A 85 6.42 6.16 -0.73
C LEU A 85 6.49 4.64 -0.87
N ILE A 86 6.91 3.93 0.17
CA ILE A 86 7.00 2.47 0.18
C ILE A 86 6.16 1.93 1.33
N GLU A 87 5.30 0.98 1.02
CA GLU A 87 4.48 0.21 1.95
C GLU A 87 4.85 -1.27 1.86
N THR A 88 5.02 -1.94 2.99
CA THR A 88 5.23 -3.38 3.07
C THR A 88 3.95 -4.05 3.53
N ASP A 89 3.33 -4.82 2.63
CA ASP A 89 1.99 -5.36 2.86
C ASP A 89 2.05 -6.80 3.40
N GLU A 90 1.59 -6.96 4.62
CA GLU A 90 1.36 -8.24 5.29
C GLU A 90 -0.01 -8.84 4.85
N SER A 91 -0.29 -10.09 5.23
CA SER A 91 -1.53 -10.78 4.87
C SER A 91 -2.81 -9.98 5.14
N GLN A 92 -2.81 -9.19 6.21
CA GLN A 92 -3.95 -8.38 6.63
C GLN A 92 -4.35 -7.27 5.65
N HIS A 93 -3.50 -6.95 4.66
CA HIS A 93 -3.82 -6.02 3.57
C HIS A 93 -4.58 -6.68 2.41
N PHE A 94 -4.66 -8.02 2.38
CA PHE A 94 -5.28 -8.80 1.31
C PHE A 94 -6.63 -9.37 1.74
N THR A 95 -7.58 -8.47 2.04
CA THR A 95 -8.95 -8.80 2.47
C THR A 95 -9.95 -8.71 1.32
N GLU A 96 -11.17 -9.24 1.52
CA GLU A 96 -12.28 -9.04 0.58
C GLU A 96 -12.70 -7.56 0.51
N ALA A 97 -12.63 -6.82 1.62
CA ALA A 97 -12.87 -5.37 1.60
C ALA A 97 -11.83 -4.63 0.75
N ARG A 98 -10.56 -5.06 0.78
CA ARG A 98 -9.53 -4.51 -0.09
C ARG A 98 -9.80 -4.83 -1.56
N LEU A 99 -10.24 -6.04 -1.88
CA LEU A 99 -10.68 -6.42 -3.24
C LEU A 99 -11.81 -5.52 -3.74
N GLU A 100 -12.81 -5.27 -2.88
CA GLU A 100 -13.92 -4.37 -3.21
C GLU A 100 -13.44 -2.95 -3.53
N ALA A 101 -12.54 -2.41 -2.71
CA ALA A 101 -11.93 -1.10 -3.01
C ALA A 101 -11.20 -1.10 -4.36
N LEU A 102 -10.33 -2.07 -4.61
CA LEU A 102 -9.55 -2.19 -5.85
C LEU A 102 -10.41 -2.37 -7.10
N ASN A 103 -11.58 -3.03 -6.99
CA ASN A 103 -12.53 -3.18 -8.09
C ASN A 103 -13.16 -1.85 -8.53
N ASN A 104 -13.18 -0.89 -7.61
CA ASN A 104 -13.72 0.45 -7.85
C ASN A 104 -12.67 1.50 -8.21
N TYR A 105 -11.39 1.11 -8.39
CA TYR A 105 -10.33 2.02 -8.80
C TYR A 105 -10.57 2.57 -10.21
N PRO A 106 -10.29 3.86 -10.44
CA PRO A 106 -10.52 4.51 -11.74
C PRO A 106 -9.53 3.99 -12.79
N LYS A 107 -10.02 3.68 -13.99
CA LYS A 107 -9.19 3.19 -15.11
C LYS A 107 -8.19 4.25 -15.62
N GLY A 108 -8.50 5.54 -15.47
CA GLY A 108 -7.67 6.65 -15.93
C GLY A 108 -6.50 7.03 -15.02
N PHE A 109 -6.34 6.40 -13.86
CA PHE A 109 -5.24 6.67 -12.93
C PHE A 109 -4.16 5.60 -13.08
N ILE A 110 -2.90 6.06 -13.11
CA ILE A 110 -1.73 5.19 -13.17
C ILE A 110 -1.28 4.92 -11.74
N PHE A 111 -1.38 3.67 -11.30
CA PHE A 111 -0.82 3.20 -10.03
C PHE A 111 0.56 2.61 -10.29
N SER A 112 1.48 2.78 -9.33
CA SER A 112 2.88 2.35 -9.48
C SER A 112 3.10 0.88 -9.12
N TYR A 113 2.03 0.13 -8.91
CA TYR A 113 2.04 -1.31 -8.70
C TYR A 113 0.95 -1.99 -9.55
N ASN A 114 1.05 -3.30 -9.71
CA ASN A 114 0.07 -4.06 -10.50
C ASN A 114 -1.22 -4.30 -9.70
N VAL A 115 -2.24 -3.46 -9.93
CA VAL A 115 -3.56 -3.55 -9.26
C VAL A 115 -4.22 -4.91 -9.48
N ASN A 116 -4.08 -5.51 -10.67
CA ASN A 116 -4.68 -6.82 -10.95
C ASN A 116 -3.98 -7.95 -10.17
N ALA A 117 -2.66 -7.91 -10.02
CA ALA A 117 -1.93 -8.85 -9.16
C ALA A 117 -2.40 -8.73 -7.70
N TYR A 118 -2.59 -7.49 -7.20
CA TYR A 118 -3.14 -7.26 -5.85
C TYR A 118 -4.56 -7.81 -5.67
N LYS A 119 -5.43 -7.67 -6.68
CA LYS A 119 -6.76 -8.29 -6.66
C LYS A 119 -6.67 -9.81 -6.56
N GLN A 120 -5.78 -10.44 -7.35
CA GLN A 120 -5.55 -11.88 -7.30
C GLN A 120 -5.05 -12.33 -5.92
N MET A 121 -4.17 -11.54 -5.28
CA MET A 121 -3.70 -11.81 -3.92
C MET A 121 -4.85 -11.70 -2.91
N CYS A 122 -5.73 -10.72 -3.01
CA CYS A 122 -6.92 -10.62 -2.16
C CYS A 122 -7.82 -11.85 -2.30
N VAL A 123 -8.03 -12.36 -3.54
CA VAL A 123 -8.80 -13.57 -3.80
C VAL A 123 -8.13 -14.82 -3.24
N LYS A 124 -6.80 -14.92 -3.35
CA LYS A 124 -6.00 -16.08 -2.89
C LYS A 124 -5.88 -16.14 -1.37
N ILE A 125 -5.55 -15.01 -0.74
CA ILE A 125 -5.22 -14.93 0.70
C ILE A 125 -6.50 -14.84 1.54
N LYS A 126 -7.47 -14.03 1.15
CA LYS A 126 -8.77 -13.85 1.83
C LYS A 126 -8.63 -13.61 3.33
N SER A 127 -7.66 -12.78 3.72
CA SER A 127 -7.42 -12.47 5.12
C SER A 127 -8.64 -11.80 5.76
N LYS A 128 -8.78 -12.01 7.06
CA LYS A 128 -9.85 -11.38 7.86
C LYS A 128 -9.22 -10.75 9.10
N ASP A 129 -9.50 -9.46 9.31
CA ASP A 129 -9.12 -8.72 10.51
C ASP A 129 -10.34 -7.90 10.95
N ARG A 130 -11.22 -8.56 11.71
CA ARG A 130 -12.56 -8.06 12.07
C ARG A 130 -12.70 -7.73 13.55
N ASP A 131 -11.59 -7.44 14.18
CA ASP A 131 -11.58 -6.91 15.56
C ASP A 131 -10.86 -5.56 15.58
N PRO A 132 -11.60 -4.47 15.70
CA PRO A 132 -13.09 -4.35 15.73
C PRO A 132 -13.73 -4.67 14.37
N LYS A 133 -15.06 -4.91 14.35
CA LYS A 133 -15.84 -5.37 13.18
C LYS A 133 -15.56 -4.62 11.87
N TYR A 134 -15.26 -3.33 11.94
CA TYR A 134 -15.03 -2.43 10.81
C TYR A 134 -13.57 -2.42 10.32
N ARG A 135 -12.66 -3.19 10.90
CA ARG A 135 -11.21 -3.10 10.65
C ARG A 135 -10.83 -3.39 9.19
N ASP A 136 -11.48 -4.34 8.55
CA ASP A 136 -11.22 -4.67 7.14
C ASP A 136 -11.53 -3.48 6.22
N GLU A 137 -12.70 -2.83 6.37
CA GLU A 137 -13.08 -1.65 5.59
C GLU A 137 -12.20 -0.45 5.92
N GLN A 138 -11.87 -0.27 7.19
CA GLN A 138 -11.00 0.80 7.64
C GLN A 138 -9.61 0.70 6.99
N ARG A 139 -9.00 -0.48 7.02
CA ARG A 139 -7.68 -0.71 6.40
C ARG A 139 -7.75 -0.55 4.89
N ALA A 140 -8.75 -1.13 4.23
CA ALA A 140 -8.95 -1.01 2.79
C ALA A 140 -9.10 0.46 2.35
N TRP A 141 -9.79 1.29 3.15
CA TRP A 141 -9.90 2.72 2.91
C TRP A 141 -8.57 3.46 3.11
N TYR A 142 -7.84 3.20 4.19
CA TYR A 142 -6.55 3.84 4.46
C TYR A 142 -5.52 3.47 3.40
N ASP A 143 -5.49 2.24 2.95
CA ASP A 143 -4.66 1.81 1.81
C ASP A 143 -5.06 2.51 0.52
N THR A 144 -6.37 2.72 0.30
CA THR A 144 -6.87 3.48 -0.86
C THR A 144 -6.37 4.93 -0.81
N VAL A 145 -6.48 5.62 0.33
CA VAL A 145 -5.97 6.99 0.46
C VAL A 145 -4.48 7.04 0.16
N ARG A 146 -3.68 6.09 0.69
CA ARG A 146 -2.23 6.00 0.38
C ARG A 146 -1.98 5.85 -1.11
N ASP A 147 -2.70 4.97 -1.79
CA ASP A 147 -2.54 4.74 -3.22
C ASP A 147 -2.85 5.99 -4.07
N PHE A 148 -3.70 6.87 -3.56
CA PHE A 148 -4.08 8.12 -4.22
C PHE A 148 -3.16 9.31 -3.88
N LEU A 149 -2.18 9.15 -2.98
CA LEU A 149 -1.26 10.23 -2.60
C LEU A 149 -0.54 10.89 -3.79
N PRO A 150 -0.12 10.15 -4.84
CA PRO A 150 0.46 10.80 -6.03
C PRO A 150 -0.48 11.78 -6.75
N GLN A 151 -1.80 11.61 -6.60
CA GLN A 151 -2.80 12.50 -7.15
C GLN A 151 -3.25 13.59 -6.16
N ILE A 152 -3.17 13.30 -4.85
CA ILE A 152 -3.51 14.22 -3.76
C ILE A 152 -2.41 15.25 -3.56
N CYS A 153 -1.15 14.83 -3.45
CA CYS A 153 0.00 15.70 -3.20
C CYS A 153 1.15 15.42 -4.18
N PRO A 154 0.99 15.68 -5.49
CA PRO A 154 1.94 15.30 -6.54
C PRO A 154 3.31 16.00 -6.43
N THR A 155 3.39 17.10 -5.70
CA THR A 155 4.64 17.81 -5.43
C THR A 155 5.53 17.06 -4.44
N LYS A 156 4.93 16.31 -3.51
CA LYS A 156 5.62 15.53 -2.47
C LYS A 156 5.77 14.07 -2.86
N ILE A 157 4.74 13.44 -3.43
CA ILE A 157 4.73 12.01 -3.76
C ILE A 157 4.44 11.81 -5.23
N LYS A 158 5.34 11.13 -5.93
CA LYS A 158 5.17 10.74 -7.34
C LYS A 158 4.71 9.29 -7.49
N LYS A 159 5.12 8.41 -6.56
CA LYS A 159 4.84 6.97 -6.63
C LYS A 159 4.58 6.40 -5.26
N VAL A 160 3.68 5.42 -5.20
CA VAL A 160 3.49 4.54 -4.05
C VAL A 160 3.85 3.12 -4.49
N ILE A 161 4.86 2.54 -3.85
CA ILE A 161 5.31 1.19 -4.10
C ILE A 161 4.79 0.31 -2.97
N ARG A 162 4.20 -0.82 -3.34
CA ARG A 162 3.74 -1.82 -2.39
C ARG A 162 4.54 -3.10 -2.55
N ILE A 163 5.07 -3.60 -1.43
CA ILE A 163 5.91 -4.80 -1.37
C ILE A 163 5.16 -5.86 -0.55
N PRO A 164 4.53 -6.85 -1.22
CA PRO A 164 3.86 -7.94 -0.53
C PRO A 164 4.89 -8.87 0.12
N LEU A 165 4.74 -9.15 1.43
CA LEU A 165 5.73 -9.94 2.16
C LEU A 165 5.68 -11.43 1.81
N GLY A 166 4.51 -11.98 1.47
CA GLY A 166 4.32 -13.42 1.25
C GLY A 166 4.70 -13.94 -0.14
N GLU A 167 4.93 -13.06 -1.12
CA GLU A 167 5.19 -13.49 -2.51
C GLU A 167 6.64 -13.91 -2.75
N PHE A 168 7.57 -13.44 -1.93
CA PHE A 168 8.99 -13.78 -2.04
C PHE A 168 9.60 -13.96 -0.65
N LYS A 169 10.58 -14.87 -0.52
CA LYS A 169 11.33 -15.09 0.72
C LYS A 169 12.41 -14.01 0.91
N TRP A 170 11.99 -12.77 1.15
CA TRP A 170 12.89 -11.63 1.34
C TRP A 170 13.96 -11.89 2.42
N CYS A 171 13.63 -12.69 3.43
CA CYS A 171 14.54 -13.04 4.54
C CYS A 171 15.74 -13.91 4.13
N GLU A 172 15.77 -14.46 2.90
CA GLU A 172 16.90 -15.20 2.35
C GLU A 172 17.95 -14.27 1.72
N LEU A 173 17.60 -12.99 1.47
CA LEU A 173 18.54 -12.00 0.93
C LEU A 173 19.46 -11.44 2.03
N ASN A 174 20.68 -11.08 1.63
CA ASN A 174 21.67 -10.44 2.50
C ASN A 174 22.09 -9.07 1.91
N HIS A 175 21.74 -7.99 2.58
CA HIS A 175 22.03 -6.61 2.14
C HIS A 175 23.53 -6.30 2.02
N LYS A 176 24.42 -7.14 2.59
CA LYS A 176 25.88 -7.01 2.48
C LYS A 176 26.44 -7.63 1.20
N LYS A 177 25.65 -8.45 0.47
CA LYS A 177 26.07 -9.10 -0.78
C LYS A 177 25.54 -8.32 -1.99
N GLU A 178 26.44 -7.88 -2.87
CA GLU A 178 26.06 -7.10 -4.07
C GLU A 178 25.11 -7.87 -5.01
N GLU A 179 25.28 -9.18 -5.14
CA GLU A 179 24.40 -10.06 -5.91
C GLU A 179 22.95 -10.05 -5.38
N ASP A 180 22.76 -10.06 -4.06
CA ASP A 180 21.44 -10.00 -3.44
C ASP A 180 20.82 -8.60 -3.56
N VAL A 181 21.63 -7.54 -3.48
CA VAL A 181 21.19 -6.16 -3.73
C VAL A 181 20.75 -6.01 -5.18
N ALA A 182 21.50 -6.56 -6.13
CA ALA A 182 21.13 -6.55 -7.55
C ALA A 182 19.83 -7.34 -7.79
N LYS A 183 19.69 -8.51 -7.16
CA LYS A 183 18.47 -9.32 -7.19
C LYS A 183 17.28 -8.57 -6.60
N PHE A 184 17.44 -7.91 -5.46
CA PHE A 184 16.40 -7.09 -4.84
C PHE A 184 15.95 -5.94 -5.75
N LYS A 185 16.91 -5.19 -6.36
CA LYS A 185 16.60 -4.16 -7.35
C LYS A 185 15.81 -4.69 -8.54
N LYS A 186 16.15 -5.89 -9.03
CA LYS A 186 15.43 -6.56 -10.13
C LYS A 186 14.02 -6.94 -9.72
N LEU A 187 13.83 -7.51 -8.53
CA LEU A 187 12.52 -7.86 -7.99
C LEU A 187 11.63 -6.62 -7.80
N LEU A 188 12.17 -5.52 -7.28
CA LEU A 188 11.44 -4.26 -7.18
C LEU A 188 10.99 -3.73 -8.56
N LYS A 189 11.73 -3.99 -9.62
CA LYS A 189 11.42 -3.58 -11.00
C LYS A 189 10.51 -4.57 -11.74
N SER A 190 10.26 -5.75 -11.18
CA SER A 190 9.40 -6.75 -11.83
C SER A 190 7.95 -6.29 -11.92
N GLU A 191 7.19 -6.82 -12.88
CA GLU A 191 5.80 -6.41 -13.14
C GLU A 191 4.84 -6.59 -11.95
N CYS A 192 5.20 -7.42 -10.99
CA CYS A 192 4.40 -7.61 -9.76
C CYS A 192 4.48 -6.41 -8.81
N ILE A 193 5.59 -5.67 -8.83
CA ILE A 193 5.86 -4.61 -7.87
C ILE A 193 5.95 -3.24 -8.57
N TRP A 194 6.55 -3.19 -9.80
CA TRP A 194 6.69 -1.96 -10.57
C TRP A 194 6.11 -2.13 -11.98
N ARG A 195 5.17 -1.27 -12.38
CA ARG A 195 4.97 -0.99 -13.80
C ARG A 195 5.87 0.17 -14.20
N LYS A 196 6.56 0.01 -15.34
CA LYS A 196 7.21 1.12 -16.02
C LYS A 196 6.20 2.18 -16.42
#